data_9cf0a4b5a28675e6ef79c2af43cd68e0
#
_entry.id   9cf0a4b5a28675e6ef79c2af43cd68e0
#
_cell.length_a   1.000
_cell.length_b   1.000
_cell.length_c   1.000
_cell.angle_alpha   90.00
_cell.angle_beta   90.00
_cell.angle_gamma   90.00
#
_symmetry.space_group_name_H-M   'P 1'
#
loop_
_entity.id
_entity.type
_entity.pdbx_description
1 polymer ?
#
loop_
_entity_poly.entity_id
_entity_poly.type
_entity_poly.pdbx_seq_one_letter_code
_entity_poly.pdbx_strand_id
1 'polypeptide(L)'
;MSSNKSNTQGVKRSMEKNRIRPITNGKSMRMSYQRQKEVLEMPNLIEVQKDSYNWFLEEGLKEVFADISPITDYSGKLSLEFVDFTLCEDDVKYSIEECKERDATYAAPLKVKVRLYNKENDEIKEHEIFMGDLPLMTATGTFVINGAERVIVSQLVRSPGIYYAIAHDKLGKRLFSSTVIPNRGAWLEYETDSNDVFWVRVDRTRKVPISVLIRALGKGTNAEITELFGEEPKILASFTKDTATCYEEGLLELYKKIRPGEPLAVDSARSLITSMFFDPKRYDLAKVGRYKFNKKLHLKNRISGHVLAEDVVDTTTGEILAEAGTEVTKELATSIQNAAVPFVWIQTEERNVKVLSNLMVDLTAHVDCNPEELGVTELVYYPALEQLMEEYEDADELKEAIKHHIHDLIPKHITEEDIFASINYNLHLEYGLGTDDDIDHLGNRRIRAVGELLQNQYRIGMSRLERVVRERMTTQDPEGISPQSLINIKPVTAAVKEFFGSSQLSQFMDQNNPLGELTHKRRLSALGPGGLSRDRAGFEVRDVHYSHYGRMCPVETPEGPNIGLINS
;
A
#
# COMPACT_ATOMS: atom_id res chain seq x y z
N MET A 1 18.20 -7.11 74.79
CA MET A 1 18.99 -7.53 73.60
C MET A 1 18.39 -8.76 72.92
N SER A 2 17.08 -8.94 72.81
CA SER A 2 16.46 -10.15 72.19
C SER A 2 15.52 -9.85 71.01
N SER A 3 15.29 -8.61 70.66
CA SER A 3 14.37 -8.23 69.56
C SER A 3 15.01 -8.08 68.16
N ASN A 4 16.33 -8.05 68.07
CA ASN A 4 17.04 -7.84 66.78
C ASN A 4 17.45 -9.13 66.03
N LYS A 5 17.37 -10.29 66.73
CA LYS A 5 17.69 -11.57 66.06
C LYS A 5 16.55 -12.21 65.27
N SER A 6 15.30 -11.89 65.62
CA SER A 6 14.13 -12.44 64.90
C SER A 6 13.88 -11.76 63.54
N ASN A 7 14.22 -10.46 63.44
CA ASN A 7 14.01 -9.73 62.17
C ASN A 7 15.07 -10.08 61.10
N THR A 8 16.31 -10.35 61.51
CA THR A 8 17.37 -10.82 60.60
C THR A 8 17.16 -12.23 60.08
N GLN A 9 16.56 -13.14 60.87
CA GLN A 9 16.22 -14.46 60.42
C GLN A 9 14.98 -14.48 59.47
N GLY A 10 14.00 -13.61 59.70
CA GLY A 10 12.87 -13.41 58.79
C GLY A 10 13.27 -12.86 57.42
N VAL A 11 14.14 -11.88 57.41
CA VAL A 11 14.71 -11.29 56.16
C VAL A 11 15.62 -12.29 55.44
N LYS A 12 16.45 -13.06 56.15
CA LYS A 12 17.25 -14.15 55.54
C LYS A 12 16.37 -15.27 55.00
N ARG A 13 15.32 -15.69 55.71
CA ARG A 13 14.38 -16.71 55.20
C ARG A 13 13.55 -16.25 54.02
N SER A 14 13.20 -14.99 53.92
CA SER A 14 12.53 -14.42 52.74
C SER A 14 13.49 -14.29 51.54
N MET A 15 14.77 -14.00 51.80
CA MET A 15 15.81 -13.96 50.74
C MET A 15 16.19 -15.34 50.21
N GLU A 16 16.18 -16.37 51.07
CA GLU A 16 16.52 -17.74 50.63
C GLU A 16 15.39 -18.43 49.87
N LYS A 17 14.11 -18.08 50.12
CA LYS A 17 12.96 -18.66 49.40
C LYS A 17 12.81 -18.24 47.95
N ASN A 18 13.53 -17.22 47.50
CA ASN A 18 13.38 -16.64 46.14
C ASN A 18 14.62 -16.78 45.25
N ARG A 19 15.62 -17.54 45.64
CA ARG A 19 16.93 -17.49 44.97
C ARG A 19 17.07 -18.29 43.69
N ILE A 20 16.44 -19.43 43.56
CA ILE A 20 16.60 -20.28 42.38
C ILE A 20 15.29 -21.05 42.17
N ARG A 21 14.66 -20.85 41.01
CA ARG A 21 13.44 -21.59 40.61
C ARG A 21 13.67 -22.30 39.30
N PRO A 22 13.28 -23.57 39.17
CA PRO A 22 13.19 -24.21 37.87
C PRO A 22 12.02 -23.59 37.10
N ILE A 23 12.27 -23.11 35.88
CA ILE A 23 11.25 -22.62 34.93
C ILE A 23 11.32 -23.53 33.71
N THR A 24 10.18 -24.04 33.30
CA THR A 24 10.05 -24.83 32.07
C THR A 24 9.94 -23.88 30.90
N ASN A 25 10.85 -23.99 29.93
CA ASN A 25 10.82 -23.25 28.70
C ASN A 25 10.79 -24.23 27.53
N GLY A 26 9.60 -24.50 26.99
CA GLY A 26 9.37 -25.55 26.00
C GLY A 26 9.73 -26.93 26.56
N LYS A 27 10.65 -27.65 25.91
CA LYS A 27 11.12 -28.98 26.33
C LYS A 27 12.28 -28.96 27.33
N SER A 28 12.83 -27.79 27.66
CA SER A 28 13.99 -27.65 28.55
C SER A 28 13.61 -26.99 29.87
N MET A 29 14.28 -27.39 30.94
CA MET A 29 14.14 -26.79 32.26
C MET A 29 15.34 -25.87 32.50
N ARG A 30 15.07 -24.63 32.86
CA ARG A 30 16.06 -23.59 33.21
C ARG A 30 15.95 -23.21 34.67
N MET A 31 17.06 -22.87 35.28
CA MET A 31 17.08 -22.34 36.65
C MET A 31 17.05 -20.80 36.58
N SER A 32 15.98 -20.22 37.11
CA SER A 32 15.82 -18.78 37.19
C SER A 32 16.39 -18.20 38.48
N TYR A 33 17.27 -17.23 38.34
CA TYR A 33 17.83 -16.41 39.44
C TYR A 33 17.11 -15.07 39.61
N GLN A 34 15.99 -14.91 38.94
CA GLN A 34 15.21 -13.68 38.90
C GLN A 34 14.65 -13.31 40.27
N ARG A 35 14.83 -12.06 40.69
CA ARG A 35 14.33 -11.54 41.97
C ARG A 35 12.90 -11.07 41.93
N GLN A 36 12.44 -10.65 40.75
CA GLN A 36 11.05 -10.20 40.52
C GLN A 36 10.27 -11.28 39.76
N LYS A 37 8.96 -11.29 39.87
CA LYS A 37 8.11 -12.12 39.01
C LYS A 37 8.16 -11.60 37.58
N GLU A 38 8.17 -12.50 36.63
CA GLU A 38 7.95 -12.13 35.23
C GLU A 38 6.58 -11.47 35.11
N VAL A 39 6.57 -10.28 34.53
CA VAL A 39 5.34 -9.50 34.25
C VAL A 39 4.86 -9.78 32.84
N LEU A 40 5.79 -10.00 31.92
CA LEU A 40 5.54 -10.31 30.51
C LEU A 40 6.24 -11.62 30.15
N GLU A 41 5.59 -12.43 29.37
CA GLU A 41 6.21 -13.60 28.76
C GLU A 41 7.24 -13.18 27.72
N MET A 42 8.25 -14.03 27.50
CA MET A 42 9.25 -13.76 26.47
C MET A 42 8.57 -13.79 25.08
N PRO A 43 8.64 -12.74 24.28
CA PRO A 43 8.01 -12.74 22.96
C PRO A 43 8.65 -13.79 22.05
N ASN A 44 7.87 -14.31 21.11
CA ASN A 44 8.38 -15.19 20.08
C ASN A 44 9.26 -14.38 19.11
N LEU A 45 10.56 -14.64 19.11
CA LEU A 45 11.53 -13.85 18.32
C LEU A 45 11.41 -14.03 16.80
N ILE A 46 10.67 -15.03 16.34
CA ILE A 46 10.39 -15.30 14.92
C ILE A 46 8.90 -15.08 14.56
N GLU A 47 8.16 -14.38 15.40
CA GLU A 47 6.73 -14.12 15.23
C GLU A 47 6.44 -13.41 13.90
N VAL A 48 7.26 -12.42 13.52
CA VAL A 48 7.12 -11.69 12.26
C VAL A 48 7.10 -12.61 11.03
N GLN A 49 7.89 -13.68 11.03
CA GLN A 49 7.91 -14.66 9.94
C GLN A 49 6.62 -15.50 9.94
N LYS A 50 6.22 -16.02 11.09
CA LYS A 50 5.06 -16.90 11.23
C LYS A 50 3.75 -16.18 10.97
N ASP A 51 3.53 -15.05 11.60
CA ASP A 51 2.28 -14.30 11.47
C ASP A 51 2.10 -13.78 10.05
N SER A 52 3.18 -13.32 9.42
CA SER A 52 3.13 -12.90 8.03
C SER A 52 2.77 -14.05 7.08
N TYR A 53 3.29 -15.25 7.33
CA TYR A 53 2.97 -16.42 6.51
C TYR A 53 1.55 -16.92 6.76
N ASN A 54 1.09 -16.94 8.01
CA ASN A 54 -0.28 -17.30 8.36
C ASN A 54 -1.28 -16.33 7.72
N TRP A 55 -1.02 -15.02 7.82
CA TRP A 55 -1.81 -14.02 7.13
C TRP A 55 -1.90 -14.27 5.61
N PHE A 56 -0.79 -14.67 4.98
CA PHE A 56 -0.80 -15.00 3.55
C PHE A 56 -1.71 -16.19 3.24
N LEU A 57 -1.73 -17.22 4.08
CA LEU A 57 -2.60 -18.38 3.90
C LEU A 57 -4.07 -18.06 4.15
N GLU A 58 -4.37 -17.29 5.19
CA GLU A 58 -5.74 -17.01 5.62
C GLU A 58 -6.42 -15.92 4.80
N GLU A 59 -5.73 -14.82 4.53
CA GLU A 59 -6.26 -13.62 3.87
C GLU A 59 -5.57 -13.29 2.55
N GLY A 60 -4.25 -13.38 2.51
CA GLY A 60 -3.47 -12.93 1.36
C GLY A 60 -3.81 -13.65 0.05
N LEU A 61 -4.07 -14.96 0.12
CA LEU A 61 -4.53 -15.73 -1.05
C LEU A 61 -5.96 -15.36 -1.46
N LYS A 62 -6.86 -15.13 -0.49
CA LYS A 62 -8.24 -14.70 -0.76
C LYS A 62 -8.26 -13.37 -1.52
N GLU A 63 -7.45 -12.41 -1.07
CA GLU A 63 -7.31 -11.12 -1.75
C GLU A 63 -6.84 -11.28 -3.20
N VAL A 64 -5.85 -12.16 -3.46
CA VAL A 64 -5.35 -12.37 -4.82
C VAL A 64 -6.42 -13.01 -5.71
N PHE A 65 -7.18 -13.98 -5.21
CA PHE A 65 -8.27 -14.59 -5.98
C PHE A 65 -9.41 -13.61 -6.22
N ALA A 66 -9.77 -12.79 -5.22
CA ALA A 66 -10.81 -11.76 -5.37
C ALA A 66 -10.39 -10.65 -6.35
N ASP A 67 -9.14 -10.19 -6.31
CA ASP A 67 -8.63 -9.15 -7.21
C ASP A 67 -8.69 -9.56 -8.70
N ILE A 68 -8.55 -10.86 -8.99
CA ILE A 68 -8.53 -11.38 -10.35
C ILE A 68 -9.92 -11.79 -10.83
N SER A 69 -10.78 -12.21 -9.92
CA SER A 69 -12.17 -12.58 -10.23
C SER A 69 -13.04 -11.33 -10.48
N PRO A 70 -14.03 -11.43 -11.39
CA PRO A 70 -14.19 -12.43 -12.42
C PRO A 70 -13.26 -12.21 -13.62
N ILE A 71 -12.84 -13.31 -14.29
CA ILE A 71 -12.16 -13.23 -15.58
C ILE A 71 -13.23 -13.38 -16.67
N THR A 72 -13.45 -12.33 -17.43
CA THR A 72 -14.41 -12.32 -18.53
C THR A 72 -13.71 -12.38 -19.88
N ASP A 73 -14.34 -13.00 -20.86
CA ASP A 73 -13.92 -12.93 -22.25
C ASP A 73 -14.18 -11.53 -22.85
N TYR A 74 -13.66 -11.28 -24.05
CA TYR A 74 -13.86 -9.98 -24.73
C TYR A 74 -15.32 -9.72 -25.15
N SER A 75 -16.14 -10.76 -25.30
CA SER A 75 -17.56 -10.65 -25.65
C SER A 75 -18.46 -10.53 -24.40
N GLY A 76 -17.94 -10.77 -23.21
CA GLY A 76 -18.67 -10.75 -21.93
C GLY A 76 -19.64 -11.93 -21.75
N LYS A 77 -19.53 -12.99 -22.58
CA LYS A 77 -20.42 -14.17 -22.57
C LYS A 77 -19.99 -15.20 -21.54
N LEU A 78 -18.70 -15.37 -21.34
CA LEU A 78 -18.12 -16.31 -20.40
C LEU A 78 -17.52 -15.55 -19.21
N SER A 79 -17.77 -16.04 -18.01
CA SER A 79 -17.21 -15.49 -16.77
C SER A 79 -16.66 -16.63 -15.91
N LEU A 80 -15.40 -16.52 -15.52
CA LEU A 80 -14.72 -17.49 -14.66
C LEU A 80 -14.38 -16.83 -13.33
N GLU A 81 -14.83 -17.47 -12.24
CA GLU A 81 -14.65 -16.98 -10.87
C GLU A 81 -13.90 -17.99 -10.02
N PHE A 82 -12.99 -17.49 -9.19
CA PHE A 82 -12.35 -18.26 -8.13
C PHE A 82 -13.20 -18.08 -6.86
N VAL A 83 -13.86 -19.17 -6.43
CA VAL A 83 -14.85 -19.12 -5.34
C VAL A 83 -14.19 -19.32 -3.98
N ASP A 84 -13.36 -20.37 -3.87
CA ASP A 84 -12.72 -20.77 -2.62
C ASP A 84 -11.45 -21.56 -2.91
N PHE A 85 -10.60 -21.73 -1.90
CA PHE A 85 -9.41 -22.56 -2.01
C PHE A 85 -9.19 -23.39 -0.75
N THR A 86 -8.52 -24.52 -0.91
CA THR A 86 -8.16 -25.46 0.15
C THR A 86 -6.70 -25.81 0.04
N LEU A 87 -5.95 -25.60 1.12
CA LEU A 87 -4.58 -26.08 1.25
C LEU A 87 -4.62 -27.46 1.93
N CYS A 88 -4.19 -28.49 1.21
CA CYS A 88 -4.23 -29.87 1.69
C CYS A 88 -2.97 -30.17 2.50
N GLU A 89 -2.91 -29.72 3.76
CA GLU A 89 -1.75 -29.93 4.63
C GLU A 89 -1.57 -31.41 5.03
N ASP A 90 -2.65 -32.19 5.02
CA ASP A 90 -2.60 -33.63 5.29
C ASP A 90 -2.01 -34.44 4.12
N ASP A 91 -2.00 -33.89 2.91
CA ASP A 91 -1.51 -34.54 1.69
C ASP A 91 -0.04 -34.21 1.39
N VAL A 92 0.74 -33.80 2.39
CA VAL A 92 2.18 -33.54 2.24
C VAL A 92 2.91 -34.86 1.92
N LYS A 93 3.64 -34.88 0.79
CA LYS A 93 4.28 -36.12 0.27
C LYS A 93 5.41 -36.63 1.15
N TYR A 94 6.20 -35.73 1.74
CA TYR A 94 7.42 -36.06 2.48
C TYR A 94 7.51 -35.22 3.75
N SER A 95 8.00 -35.79 4.82
CA SER A 95 8.37 -35.06 6.03
C SER A 95 9.54 -34.09 5.77
N ILE A 96 9.76 -33.15 6.68
CA ILE A 96 10.86 -32.17 6.56
C ILE A 96 12.22 -32.87 6.41
N GLU A 97 12.45 -33.96 7.19
CA GLU A 97 13.67 -34.71 7.17
C GLU A 97 13.85 -35.48 5.85
N GLU A 98 12.80 -36.13 5.37
CA GLU A 98 12.82 -36.80 4.08
C GLU A 98 13.00 -35.82 2.91
N CYS A 99 12.45 -34.61 3.00
CA CYS A 99 12.69 -33.57 1.98
C CYS A 99 14.18 -33.19 1.90
N LYS A 100 14.86 -33.10 3.04
CA LYS A 100 16.31 -32.83 3.09
C LYS A 100 17.15 -33.96 2.53
N GLU A 101 16.76 -35.22 2.80
CA GLU A 101 17.46 -36.38 2.29
C GLU A 101 17.27 -36.65 0.80
N ARG A 102 16.08 -36.28 0.27
CA ARG A 102 15.68 -36.57 -1.12
C ARG A 102 15.83 -35.35 -2.06
N ASP A 103 16.42 -34.26 -1.58
CA ASP A 103 16.49 -32.99 -2.34
C ASP A 103 15.10 -32.50 -2.82
N ALA A 104 14.07 -32.72 -2.01
CA ALA A 104 12.69 -32.36 -2.30
C ALA A 104 12.28 -31.05 -1.63
N THR A 105 11.15 -30.49 -2.06
CA THR A 105 10.56 -29.29 -1.47
C THR A 105 9.44 -29.68 -0.51
N TYR A 106 9.45 -29.14 0.70
CA TYR A 106 8.38 -29.29 1.68
C TYR A 106 7.22 -28.38 1.27
N ALA A 107 6.17 -28.98 0.71
CA ALA A 107 5.04 -28.26 0.14
C ALA A 107 3.74 -29.07 0.27
N ALA A 108 2.61 -28.37 0.29
CA ALA A 108 1.27 -28.96 0.26
C ALA A 108 0.55 -28.61 -1.05
N PRO A 109 -0.33 -29.49 -1.56
CA PRO A 109 -1.16 -29.21 -2.72
C PRO A 109 -2.17 -28.12 -2.42
N LEU A 110 -2.22 -27.10 -3.29
CA LEU A 110 -3.26 -26.05 -3.27
C LEU A 110 -4.31 -26.41 -4.28
N LYS A 111 -5.57 -26.54 -3.85
CA LYS A 111 -6.74 -26.77 -4.68
C LYS A 111 -7.64 -25.53 -4.63
N VAL A 112 -8.21 -25.17 -5.76
CA VAL A 112 -9.08 -23.99 -5.87
C VAL A 112 -10.38 -24.39 -6.53
N LYS A 113 -11.49 -23.99 -5.91
CA LYS A 113 -12.83 -24.16 -6.45
C LYS A 113 -13.13 -23.04 -7.43
N VAL A 114 -13.38 -23.41 -8.67
CA VAL A 114 -13.58 -22.49 -9.78
C VAL A 114 -14.97 -22.69 -10.37
N ARG A 115 -15.64 -21.58 -10.65
CA ARG A 115 -16.96 -21.53 -11.26
C ARG A 115 -16.84 -20.86 -12.63
N LEU A 116 -17.31 -21.54 -13.67
CA LEU A 116 -17.47 -21.00 -15.00
C LEU A 116 -18.94 -20.77 -15.26
N TYR A 117 -19.30 -19.53 -15.55
CA TYR A 117 -20.65 -19.14 -15.92
C TYR A 117 -20.70 -18.80 -17.42
N ASN A 118 -21.60 -19.48 -18.16
CA ASN A 118 -21.90 -19.20 -19.55
C ASN A 118 -23.23 -18.46 -19.61
N LYS A 119 -23.23 -17.19 -19.97
CA LYS A 119 -24.41 -16.33 -20.05
C LYS A 119 -25.33 -16.67 -21.25
N GLU A 120 -24.81 -17.36 -22.26
CA GLU A 120 -25.65 -17.75 -23.43
C GLU A 120 -26.63 -18.88 -23.10
N ASN A 121 -26.17 -19.84 -22.29
CA ASN A 121 -26.94 -21.05 -21.98
C ASN A 121 -27.39 -21.07 -20.50
N ASP A 122 -27.10 -20.03 -19.72
CA ASP A 122 -27.25 -19.98 -18.25
C ASP A 122 -26.68 -21.22 -17.53
N GLU A 123 -25.58 -21.77 -18.08
CA GLU A 123 -24.92 -22.95 -17.55
C GLU A 123 -23.84 -22.58 -16.58
N ILE A 124 -23.85 -23.21 -15.40
CA ILE A 124 -22.80 -23.05 -14.36
C ILE A 124 -22.05 -24.38 -14.24
N LYS A 125 -20.72 -24.32 -14.43
CA LYS A 125 -19.83 -25.48 -14.23
C LYS A 125 -18.89 -25.17 -13.08
N GLU A 126 -18.96 -25.97 -12.01
CA GLU A 126 -18.02 -25.88 -10.89
C GLU A 126 -17.04 -27.05 -10.89
N HIS A 127 -15.76 -26.74 -10.71
CA HIS A 127 -14.70 -27.75 -10.61
C HIS A 127 -13.67 -27.34 -9.56
N GLU A 128 -13.16 -28.33 -8.86
CA GLU A 128 -11.97 -28.18 -8.02
C GLU A 128 -10.73 -28.42 -8.88
N ILE A 129 -9.81 -27.45 -8.91
CA ILE A 129 -8.63 -27.48 -9.75
C ILE A 129 -7.37 -27.42 -8.88
N PHE A 130 -6.43 -28.29 -9.15
CA PHE A 130 -5.11 -28.24 -8.55
C PHE A 130 -4.32 -27.05 -9.11
N MET A 131 -3.87 -26.14 -8.23
CA MET A 131 -3.13 -24.92 -8.60
C MET A 131 -1.62 -25.04 -8.41
N GLY A 132 -1.14 -26.19 -7.97
CA GLY A 132 0.27 -26.45 -7.73
C GLY A 132 0.58 -26.71 -6.27
N ASP A 133 1.82 -27.09 -6.01
CA ASP A 133 2.32 -27.30 -4.65
C ASP A 133 2.83 -25.96 -4.08
N LEU A 134 2.29 -25.55 -2.94
CA LEU A 134 2.70 -24.35 -2.21
C LEU A 134 3.71 -24.73 -1.14
N PRO A 135 4.94 -24.15 -1.14
CA PRO A 135 5.92 -24.40 -0.10
C PRO A 135 5.41 -24.00 1.29
N LEU A 136 5.53 -24.90 2.25
CA LEU A 136 5.10 -24.67 3.63
C LEU A 136 6.24 -24.16 4.49
N MET A 137 5.90 -23.27 5.42
CA MET A 137 6.82 -22.81 6.45
C MET A 137 6.97 -23.87 7.55
N THR A 138 8.18 -24.15 7.96
CA THR A 138 8.47 -25.05 9.09
C THR A 138 8.12 -24.37 10.43
N ALA A 139 8.02 -25.15 11.49
CA ALA A 139 7.79 -24.64 12.84
C ALA A 139 8.88 -23.63 13.30
N THR A 140 10.05 -23.66 12.68
CA THR A 140 11.18 -22.76 12.96
C THR A 140 11.22 -21.50 12.07
N GLY A 141 10.21 -21.29 11.21
CA GLY A 141 10.12 -20.10 10.35
C GLY A 141 10.99 -20.15 9.10
N THR A 142 11.33 -21.34 8.62
CA THR A 142 12.14 -21.58 7.42
C THR A 142 11.34 -22.31 6.35
N PHE A 143 11.89 -22.40 5.14
CA PHE A 143 11.35 -23.20 4.04
C PHE A 143 12.39 -24.22 3.58
N VAL A 144 11.95 -25.42 3.27
CA VAL A 144 12.81 -26.45 2.67
C VAL A 144 12.53 -26.52 1.18
N ILE A 145 13.47 -26.03 0.39
CA ILE A 145 13.37 -25.94 -1.06
C ILE A 145 14.50 -26.77 -1.69
N ASN A 146 14.14 -27.80 -2.45
CA ASN A 146 15.11 -28.73 -3.06
C ASN A 146 16.12 -29.25 -2.03
N GLY A 147 15.64 -29.68 -0.87
CA GLY A 147 16.45 -30.21 0.22
C GLY A 147 17.20 -29.18 1.07
N ALA A 148 17.29 -27.93 0.63
CA ALA A 148 18.01 -26.88 1.34
C ALA A 148 17.05 -26.02 2.19
N GLU A 149 17.45 -25.76 3.42
CA GLU A 149 16.72 -24.86 4.31
C GLU A 149 17.00 -23.40 3.94
N ARG A 150 15.93 -22.63 3.65
CA ARG A 150 16.00 -21.24 3.23
C ARG A 150 15.22 -20.34 4.15
N VAL A 151 15.70 -19.12 4.29
CA VAL A 151 15.04 -18.04 5.02
C VAL A 151 14.65 -16.95 4.01
N ILE A 152 13.41 -16.51 4.08
CA ILE A 152 12.97 -15.33 3.33
C ILE A 152 13.20 -14.10 4.21
N VAL A 153 14.17 -13.30 3.81
CA VAL A 153 14.54 -12.07 4.52
C VAL A 153 13.48 -11.01 4.30
N SER A 154 13.04 -10.37 5.38
CA SER A 154 12.10 -9.26 5.30
C SER A 154 12.74 -8.06 4.59
N GLN A 155 11.96 -7.38 3.76
CA GLN A 155 12.42 -6.24 2.99
C GLN A 155 11.98 -4.93 3.62
N LEU A 156 12.89 -3.96 3.69
CA LEU A 156 12.60 -2.60 4.13
C LEU A 156 12.36 -1.74 2.88
N VAL A 157 11.13 -1.26 2.70
CA VAL A 157 10.73 -0.47 1.54
C VAL A 157 10.14 0.87 1.96
N ARG A 158 10.12 1.84 1.06
CA ARG A 158 9.37 3.06 1.29
C ARG A 158 7.89 2.74 1.35
N SER A 159 7.21 3.23 2.38
CA SER A 159 5.78 3.07 2.55
C SER A 159 5.02 3.73 1.40
N PRO A 160 3.93 3.14 0.88
CA PRO A 160 3.10 3.84 -0.09
C PRO A 160 2.54 5.12 0.54
N GLY A 161 2.37 6.14 -0.29
CA GLY A 161 1.93 7.46 0.17
C GLY A 161 2.45 8.57 -0.74
N ILE A 162 2.30 9.80 -0.30
CA ILE A 162 2.86 10.97 -0.97
C ILE A 162 3.96 11.59 -0.11
N TYR A 163 5.06 11.96 -0.73
CA TYR A 163 6.25 12.52 -0.09
C TYR A 163 6.63 13.84 -0.74
N TYR A 164 6.91 14.83 0.10
CA TYR A 164 7.30 16.16 -0.31
C TYR A 164 8.72 16.43 0.15
N ALA A 165 9.52 17.04 -0.71
CA ALA A 165 10.89 17.42 -0.43
C ALA A 165 11.19 18.83 -0.90
N ILE A 166 12.02 19.53 -0.14
CA ILE A 166 12.50 20.88 -0.46
C ILE A 166 14.02 20.77 -0.72
N ALA A 167 14.42 21.14 -1.92
CA ALA A 167 15.82 21.22 -2.30
C ALA A 167 16.22 22.68 -2.56
N HIS A 168 17.51 22.98 -2.56
CA HIS A 168 18.03 24.28 -2.90
C HIS A 168 18.84 24.20 -4.18
N ASP A 169 18.59 25.11 -5.11
CA ASP A 169 19.43 25.27 -6.29
C ASP A 169 20.79 25.90 -5.93
N LYS A 170 21.71 25.88 -6.86
CA LYS A 170 23.05 26.48 -6.71
C LYS A 170 23.01 27.97 -6.32
N LEU A 171 21.93 28.65 -6.63
CA LEU A 171 21.68 30.06 -6.30
C LEU A 171 20.95 30.24 -4.96
N GLY A 172 20.65 29.16 -4.22
CA GLY A 172 19.91 29.21 -2.96
C GLY A 172 18.39 29.28 -3.09
N LYS A 173 17.84 29.21 -4.32
CA LYS A 173 16.38 29.17 -4.56
C LYS A 173 15.81 27.86 -4.09
N ARG A 174 14.69 27.89 -3.35
CA ARG A 174 13.96 26.70 -2.93
C ARG A 174 13.27 26.04 -4.14
N LEU A 175 13.50 24.77 -4.33
CA LEU A 175 12.85 23.92 -5.33
C LEU A 175 12.01 22.87 -4.60
N PHE A 176 10.77 22.72 -5.03
CA PHE A 176 9.82 21.81 -4.41
C PHE A 176 9.61 20.61 -5.31
N SER A 177 9.69 19.43 -4.70
CA SER A 177 9.40 18.19 -5.40
C SER A 177 8.48 17.32 -4.56
N SER A 178 7.70 16.48 -5.22
CA SER A 178 6.91 15.48 -4.53
C SER A 178 6.82 14.21 -5.34
N THR A 179 6.65 13.09 -4.64
CA THR A 179 6.57 11.77 -5.25
C THR A 179 5.38 11.02 -4.66
N VAL A 180 4.48 10.60 -5.54
CA VAL A 180 3.37 9.71 -5.21
C VAL A 180 3.82 8.29 -5.45
N ILE A 181 3.84 7.50 -4.39
CA ILE A 181 4.28 6.09 -4.42
C ILE A 181 3.09 5.21 -4.05
N PRO A 182 2.51 4.45 -5.00
CA PRO A 182 1.52 3.44 -4.69
C PRO A 182 2.18 2.17 -4.13
N ASN A 183 1.39 1.30 -3.52
CA ASN A 183 1.82 -0.06 -3.21
C ASN A 183 2.01 -0.87 -4.51
N ARG A 184 1.13 -0.63 -5.48
CA ARG A 184 1.18 -1.20 -6.83
C ARG A 184 0.65 -0.16 -7.82
N GLY A 185 1.37 0.08 -8.90
CA GLY A 185 0.96 1.03 -9.95
C GLY A 185 2.08 1.99 -10.37
N ALA A 186 1.72 2.95 -11.21
CA ALA A 186 2.63 3.95 -11.73
C ALA A 186 2.93 5.05 -10.70
N TRP A 187 4.19 5.48 -10.66
CA TRP A 187 4.60 6.61 -9.83
C TRP A 187 4.27 7.94 -10.51
N LEU A 188 3.90 8.94 -9.71
CA LEU A 188 3.86 10.34 -10.13
C LEU A 188 4.94 11.12 -9.40
N GLU A 189 5.80 11.78 -10.16
CA GLU A 189 6.86 12.63 -9.63
C GLU A 189 6.62 14.07 -10.08
N TYR A 190 6.50 14.99 -9.15
CA TYR A 190 6.36 16.40 -9.41
C TYR A 190 7.66 17.12 -9.10
N GLU A 191 8.07 18.06 -9.95
CA GLU A 191 9.26 18.87 -9.72
C GLU A 191 9.05 20.31 -10.20
N THR A 192 9.52 21.28 -9.43
CA THR A 192 9.64 22.66 -9.88
C THR A 192 11.05 22.93 -10.37
N ASP A 193 11.21 23.65 -11.48
CA ASP A 193 12.51 24.06 -11.96
C ASP A 193 12.89 25.48 -11.51
N SER A 194 14.11 25.91 -11.84
CA SER A 194 14.62 27.23 -11.51
C SER A 194 13.83 28.38 -12.17
N ASN A 195 13.06 28.09 -13.21
CA ASN A 195 12.21 29.05 -13.93
C ASN A 195 10.76 29.05 -13.44
N ASP A 196 10.46 28.45 -12.29
CA ASP A 196 9.14 28.28 -11.71
C ASP A 196 8.15 27.48 -12.56
N VAL A 197 8.64 26.73 -13.53
CA VAL A 197 7.81 25.81 -14.30
C VAL A 197 7.61 24.54 -13.49
N PHE A 198 6.35 24.12 -13.36
CA PHE A 198 5.98 22.93 -12.64
C PHE A 198 5.83 21.75 -13.61
N TRP A 199 6.63 20.71 -13.39
CA TRP A 199 6.73 19.54 -14.23
C TRP A 199 6.18 18.29 -13.54
N VAL A 200 5.66 17.37 -14.34
CA VAL A 200 5.29 16.03 -13.88
C VAL A 200 5.98 14.96 -14.72
N ARG A 201 6.31 13.87 -14.07
CA ARG A 201 6.86 12.67 -14.67
C ARG A 201 5.99 11.48 -14.25
N VAL A 202 5.53 10.70 -15.22
CA VAL A 202 4.73 9.50 -14.99
C VAL A 202 5.62 8.28 -15.21
N ASP A 203 5.76 7.46 -14.18
CA ASP A 203 6.47 6.16 -14.24
C ASP A 203 7.83 6.20 -14.98
N ARG A 204 8.73 7.11 -14.57
CA ARG A 204 10.08 7.30 -15.14
C ARG A 204 10.13 7.77 -16.61
N THR A 205 9.03 8.21 -17.16
CA THR A 205 9.02 8.81 -18.51
C THR A 205 9.67 10.19 -18.53
N ARG A 206 9.76 10.80 -19.72
CA ARG A 206 10.21 12.20 -19.83
C ARG A 206 9.18 13.14 -19.23
N LYS A 207 9.65 14.16 -18.53
CA LYS A 207 8.79 15.16 -17.89
C LYS A 207 7.95 15.95 -18.89
N VAL A 208 6.75 16.29 -18.49
CA VAL A 208 5.83 17.18 -19.19
C VAL A 208 5.38 18.30 -18.25
N PRO A 209 4.94 19.48 -18.75
CA PRO A 209 4.33 20.49 -17.90
C PRO A 209 3.14 19.92 -17.13
N ILE A 210 2.93 20.37 -15.91
CA ILE A 210 1.84 19.86 -15.06
C ILE A 210 0.46 20.09 -15.66
N SER A 211 0.30 21.19 -16.43
CA SER A 211 -0.92 21.52 -17.13
C SER A 211 -1.38 20.42 -18.09
N VAL A 212 -0.45 19.70 -18.74
CA VAL A 212 -0.77 18.55 -19.60
C VAL A 212 -1.46 17.43 -18.81
N LEU A 213 -0.96 17.11 -17.61
CA LEU A 213 -1.61 16.12 -16.75
C LEU A 213 -3.00 16.59 -16.31
N ILE A 214 -3.11 17.85 -15.87
CA ILE A 214 -4.39 18.41 -15.40
C ILE A 214 -5.43 18.40 -16.53
N ARG A 215 -5.02 18.74 -17.79
CA ARG A 215 -5.90 18.62 -18.95
C ARG A 215 -6.33 17.20 -19.22
N ALA A 216 -5.39 16.25 -19.16
CA ALA A 216 -5.67 14.83 -19.35
C ALA A 216 -6.61 14.23 -18.27
N LEU A 217 -6.76 14.89 -17.13
CA LEU A 217 -7.69 14.55 -16.06
C LEU A 217 -9.02 15.34 -16.10
N GLY A 218 -9.35 15.96 -17.25
CA GLY A 218 -10.67 16.56 -17.48
C GLY A 218 -10.73 18.08 -17.43
N LYS A 219 -9.72 18.80 -16.93
CA LYS A 219 -9.68 20.28 -16.94
C LYS A 219 -8.98 20.77 -18.21
N GLY A 220 -9.74 20.87 -19.31
CA GLY A 220 -9.19 21.08 -20.65
C GLY A 220 -8.61 22.46 -20.91
N THR A 221 -9.23 23.52 -20.43
CA THR A 221 -8.86 24.92 -20.74
C THR A 221 -7.99 25.55 -19.66
N ASN A 222 -7.23 26.59 -20.04
CA ASN A 222 -6.45 27.36 -19.06
C ASN A 222 -7.36 28.04 -18.02
N ALA A 223 -8.57 28.48 -18.43
CA ALA A 223 -9.53 29.07 -17.52
C ALA A 223 -9.99 28.10 -16.43
N GLU A 224 -10.35 26.88 -16.80
CA GLU A 224 -10.75 25.83 -15.85
C GLU A 224 -9.60 25.48 -14.87
N ILE A 225 -8.36 25.41 -15.37
CA ILE A 225 -7.20 25.15 -14.52
C ILE A 225 -6.95 26.30 -13.53
N THR A 226 -7.08 27.56 -14.02
CA THR A 226 -6.93 28.73 -13.16
C THR A 226 -8.07 28.85 -12.16
N GLU A 227 -9.30 28.51 -12.54
CA GLU A 227 -10.43 28.43 -11.63
C GLU A 227 -10.20 27.36 -10.53
N LEU A 228 -9.66 26.19 -10.90
CA LEU A 228 -9.39 25.10 -9.94
C LEU A 228 -8.32 25.49 -8.90
N PHE A 229 -7.16 25.98 -9.34
CA PHE A 229 -6.01 26.23 -8.46
C PHE A 229 -5.90 27.67 -7.96
N GLY A 230 -6.64 28.60 -8.53
CA GLY A 230 -6.41 30.04 -8.40
C GLY A 230 -5.28 30.52 -9.35
N GLU A 231 -4.95 31.81 -9.29
CA GLU A 231 -3.88 32.40 -10.11
C GLU A 231 -2.48 32.06 -9.54
N GLU A 232 -2.10 30.78 -9.56
CA GLU A 232 -0.81 30.31 -9.07
C GLU A 232 0.33 30.58 -10.06
N PRO A 233 1.40 31.32 -9.68
CA PRO A 233 2.48 31.71 -10.59
C PRO A 233 3.15 30.53 -11.30
N LYS A 234 3.33 29.41 -10.60
CA LYS A 234 3.96 28.20 -11.15
C LYS A 234 3.07 27.50 -12.17
N ILE A 235 1.76 27.54 -11.98
CA ILE A 235 0.79 27.03 -12.98
C ILE A 235 0.80 27.92 -14.21
N LEU A 236 0.77 29.25 -14.03
CA LEU A 236 0.84 30.20 -15.13
C LEU A 236 2.15 30.10 -15.92
N ALA A 237 3.28 29.92 -15.24
CA ALA A 237 4.58 29.66 -15.88
C ALA A 237 4.57 28.35 -16.68
N SER A 238 3.86 27.33 -16.19
CA SER A 238 3.76 26.03 -16.87
C SER A 238 2.98 26.11 -18.18
N PHE A 239 1.98 26.99 -18.29
CA PHE A 239 1.27 27.24 -19.56
C PHE A 239 2.19 27.73 -20.68
N THR A 240 3.27 28.42 -20.36
CA THR A 240 4.24 28.88 -21.38
C THR A 240 5.01 27.75 -22.06
N LYS A 241 5.09 26.59 -21.41
CA LYS A 241 5.77 25.39 -21.88
C LYS A 241 4.82 24.31 -22.38
N ASP A 242 3.53 24.51 -22.15
CA ASP A 242 2.49 23.60 -22.58
C ASP A 242 2.21 23.78 -24.07
N THR A 243 2.13 22.67 -24.79
CA THR A 243 1.78 22.62 -26.21
C THR A 243 0.31 22.24 -26.43
N ALA A 244 -0.35 21.71 -25.39
CA ALA A 244 -1.74 21.32 -25.43
C ALA A 244 -2.65 22.49 -25.05
N THR A 245 -3.79 22.59 -25.69
CA THR A 245 -4.80 23.67 -25.46
C THR A 245 -6.15 23.13 -24.97
N CYS A 246 -6.39 21.82 -25.13
CA CYS A 246 -7.63 21.15 -24.77
C CYS A 246 -7.38 19.78 -24.14
N TYR A 247 -8.47 19.15 -23.67
CA TYR A 247 -8.47 17.83 -23.05
C TYR A 247 -7.84 16.75 -23.94
N GLU A 248 -8.26 16.68 -25.20
CA GLU A 248 -7.81 15.66 -26.13
C GLU A 248 -6.31 15.77 -26.45
N GLU A 249 -5.83 17.00 -26.65
CA GLU A 249 -4.40 17.26 -26.88
C GLU A 249 -3.56 16.91 -25.65
N GLY A 250 -4.06 17.21 -24.44
CA GLY A 250 -3.43 16.83 -23.18
C GLY A 250 -3.29 15.30 -23.03
N LEU A 251 -4.35 14.56 -23.34
CA LEU A 251 -4.33 13.09 -23.38
C LEU A 251 -3.30 12.55 -24.36
N LEU A 252 -3.28 13.06 -25.58
CA LEU A 252 -2.37 12.61 -26.64
C LEU A 252 -0.92 12.93 -26.33
N GLU A 253 -0.62 14.11 -25.78
CA GLU A 253 0.74 14.47 -25.40
C GLU A 253 1.26 13.59 -24.26
N LEU A 254 0.42 13.29 -23.25
CA LEU A 254 0.78 12.39 -22.17
C LEU A 254 0.98 10.96 -22.69
N TYR A 255 0.07 10.47 -23.54
CA TYR A 255 0.16 9.15 -24.17
C TYR A 255 1.45 8.98 -24.97
N LYS A 256 1.83 9.99 -25.78
CA LYS A 256 3.08 10.00 -26.56
C LYS A 256 4.34 9.87 -25.69
N LYS A 257 4.30 10.37 -24.44
CA LYS A 257 5.43 10.22 -23.50
C LYS A 257 5.45 8.85 -22.85
N ILE A 258 4.28 8.29 -22.53
CA ILE A 258 4.17 6.97 -21.90
C ILE A 258 4.47 5.86 -22.91
N ARG A 259 3.96 5.98 -24.15
CA ARG A 259 4.14 4.99 -25.23
C ARG A 259 4.65 5.63 -26.50
N PRO A 260 5.94 5.93 -26.55
CA PRO A 260 6.53 6.54 -27.75
C PRO A 260 6.48 5.58 -28.94
N GLY A 261 6.01 6.08 -30.10
CA GLY A 261 5.96 5.31 -31.35
C GLY A 261 4.66 4.56 -31.63
N GLU A 262 3.70 4.56 -30.72
CA GLU A 262 2.35 4.03 -31.00
C GLU A 262 1.47 5.07 -31.73
N PRO A 263 0.47 4.60 -32.51
CA PRO A 263 -0.49 5.51 -33.17
C PRO A 263 -1.28 6.32 -32.12
N LEU A 264 -1.43 7.59 -32.38
CA LEU A 264 -2.15 8.51 -31.48
C LEU A 264 -3.66 8.40 -31.73
N ALA A 265 -4.38 7.84 -30.74
CA ALA A 265 -5.83 7.77 -30.70
C ALA A 265 -6.33 8.20 -29.32
N VAL A 266 -7.32 9.09 -29.28
CA VAL A 266 -7.87 9.67 -28.05
C VAL A 266 -8.45 8.59 -27.14
N ASP A 267 -9.21 7.64 -27.72
CA ASP A 267 -9.82 6.55 -26.94
C ASP A 267 -8.79 5.62 -26.31
N SER A 268 -7.72 5.32 -27.06
CA SER A 268 -6.60 4.52 -26.54
C SER A 268 -5.85 5.25 -25.44
N ALA A 269 -5.66 6.56 -25.55
CA ALA A 269 -5.03 7.40 -24.56
C ALA A 269 -5.87 7.48 -23.27
N ARG A 270 -7.19 7.71 -23.43
CA ARG A 270 -8.14 7.71 -22.31
C ARG A 270 -8.12 6.38 -21.58
N SER A 271 -8.29 5.27 -22.30
CA SER A 271 -8.27 3.92 -21.73
C SER A 271 -6.97 3.62 -21.00
N LEU A 272 -5.82 4.03 -21.55
CA LEU A 272 -4.52 3.83 -20.90
C LEU A 272 -4.44 4.60 -19.57
N ILE A 273 -4.77 5.89 -19.55
CA ILE A 273 -4.67 6.74 -18.36
C ILE A 273 -5.65 6.27 -17.29
N THR A 274 -6.90 5.98 -17.66
CA THR A 274 -7.91 5.44 -16.74
C THR A 274 -7.43 4.12 -16.14
N SER A 275 -6.92 3.19 -16.95
CA SER A 275 -6.44 1.91 -16.45
C SER A 275 -5.15 2.02 -15.62
N MET A 276 -4.35 3.06 -15.82
CA MET A 276 -3.08 3.25 -15.12
C MET A 276 -3.27 3.81 -13.70
N PHE A 277 -4.25 4.70 -13.48
CA PHE A 277 -4.44 5.40 -12.22
C PHE A 277 -5.73 5.01 -11.49
N PHE A 278 -6.82 4.74 -12.21
CA PHE A 278 -8.16 4.59 -11.65
C PHE A 278 -8.70 3.15 -11.69
N ASP A 279 -7.92 2.19 -12.21
CA ASP A 279 -8.29 0.76 -12.17
C ASP A 279 -7.76 0.13 -10.86
N PRO A 280 -8.64 -0.31 -9.92
CA PRO A 280 -8.22 -0.93 -8.67
C PRO A 280 -7.44 -2.24 -8.85
N LYS A 281 -7.57 -2.89 -10.01
CA LYS A 281 -6.77 -4.08 -10.36
C LYS A 281 -5.32 -3.74 -10.68
N ARG A 282 -5.04 -2.52 -11.13
CA ARG A 282 -3.70 -2.06 -11.56
C ARG A 282 -3.05 -1.08 -10.61
N TYR A 283 -3.83 -0.23 -9.97
CA TYR A 283 -3.35 0.78 -9.05
C TYR A 283 -3.91 0.55 -7.65
N ASP A 284 -3.04 0.40 -6.68
CA ASP A 284 -3.40 0.10 -5.30
C ASP A 284 -2.52 0.91 -4.35
N LEU A 285 -3.15 1.71 -3.50
CA LEU A 285 -2.48 2.47 -2.44
C LEU A 285 -2.27 1.63 -1.18
N ALA A 286 -2.99 0.51 -1.03
CA ALA A 286 -3.20 -0.20 0.23
C ALA A 286 -3.80 0.71 1.34
N LYS A 287 -4.19 0.12 2.46
CA LYS A 287 -4.72 0.89 3.62
C LYS A 287 -3.70 1.92 4.14
N VAL A 288 -2.43 1.54 4.21
CA VAL A 288 -1.35 2.43 4.69
C VAL A 288 -1.18 3.64 3.78
N GLY A 289 -1.19 3.45 2.45
CA GLY A 289 -1.09 4.54 1.48
C GLY A 289 -2.28 5.47 1.56
N ARG A 290 -3.51 4.93 1.58
CA ARG A 290 -4.74 5.74 1.72
C ARG A 290 -4.73 6.56 3.01
N TYR A 291 -4.35 5.96 4.13
CA TYR A 291 -4.21 6.69 5.41
C TYR A 291 -3.19 7.84 5.30
N LYS A 292 -2.02 7.61 4.69
CA LYS A 292 -1.00 8.66 4.52
C LYS A 292 -1.43 9.77 3.57
N PHE A 293 -2.12 9.43 2.49
CA PHE A 293 -2.75 10.42 1.61
C PHE A 293 -3.73 11.29 2.40
N ASN A 294 -4.66 10.69 3.09
CA ASN A 294 -5.63 11.39 3.89
C ASN A 294 -4.96 12.26 4.96
N LYS A 295 -3.97 11.75 5.68
CA LYS A 295 -3.24 12.51 6.69
C LYS A 295 -2.59 13.79 6.14
N LYS A 296 -2.07 13.75 4.90
CA LYS A 296 -1.42 14.90 4.24
C LYS A 296 -2.41 15.81 3.54
N LEU A 297 -3.36 15.27 2.80
CA LEU A 297 -4.21 16.01 1.88
C LEU A 297 -5.53 16.48 2.49
N HIS A 298 -5.92 15.95 3.65
CA HIS A 298 -7.13 16.40 4.34
C HIS A 298 -7.15 17.91 4.51
N LEU A 299 -8.27 18.50 4.14
CA LEU A 299 -8.51 19.92 4.27
C LEU A 299 -8.30 20.39 5.71
N LYS A 300 -8.85 19.67 6.70
CA LYS A 300 -8.73 19.99 8.12
C LYS A 300 -7.28 20.16 8.61
N ASN A 301 -6.35 19.36 8.09
CA ASN A 301 -4.96 19.42 8.52
C ASN A 301 -4.19 20.58 7.87
N ARG A 302 -4.73 21.11 6.77
CA ARG A 302 -4.11 22.18 6.00
C ARG A 302 -4.63 23.56 6.36
N ILE A 303 -5.90 23.66 6.79
CA ILE A 303 -6.53 24.94 7.12
C ILE A 303 -6.50 25.27 8.63
N SER A 304 -6.32 24.28 9.51
CA SER A 304 -6.31 24.50 10.96
C SER A 304 -5.21 25.47 11.39
N GLY A 305 -5.55 26.49 12.19
CA GLY A 305 -4.64 27.52 12.65
C GLY A 305 -4.39 28.67 11.65
N HIS A 306 -5.10 28.70 10.54
CA HIS A 306 -5.05 29.77 9.55
C HIS A 306 -6.34 30.60 9.56
N VAL A 307 -6.31 31.79 8.98
CA VAL A 307 -7.45 32.68 8.87
C VAL A 307 -8.12 32.51 7.51
N LEU A 308 -9.45 32.42 7.50
CA LEU A 308 -10.24 32.35 6.27
C LEU A 308 -10.19 33.68 5.51
N ALA A 309 -9.97 33.61 4.21
CA ALA A 309 -10.00 34.77 3.33
C ALA A 309 -11.41 35.07 2.76
N GLU A 310 -12.24 34.04 2.65
CA GLU A 310 -13.62 34.13 2.14
C GLU A 310 -14.55 33.30 3.02
N ASP A 311 -15.86 33.54 2.90
CA ASP A 311 -16.88 32.76 3.59
C ASP A 311 -16.87 31.30 3.10
N VAL A 312 -16.97 30.37 4.03
CA VAL A 312 -17.08 28.93 3.73
C VAL A 312 -18.55 28.54 3.79
N VAL A 313 -19.07 28.09 2.66
CA VAL A 313 -20.47 27.69 2.50
C VAL A 313 -20.53 26.18 2.30
N ASP A 314 -21.46 25.53 2.98
CA ASP A 314 -21.80 24.14 2.73
C ASP A 314 -22.44 24.02 1.34
N THR A 315 -21.88 23.19 0.50
CA THR A 315 -22.36 23.00 -0.88
C THR A 315 -23.72 22.30 -0.95
N THR A 316 -24.08 21.54 0.09
CA THR A 316 -25.33 20.77 0.13
C THR A 316 -26.48 21.58 0.71
N THR A 317 -26.27 22.29 1.81
CA THR A 317 -27.31 23.05 2.51
C THR A 317 -27.37 24.53 2.14
N GLY A 318 -26.26 25.09 1.60
CA GLY A 318 -26.11 26.51 1.33
C GLY A 318 -25.91 27.37 2.58
N GLU A 319 -25.72 26.76 3.75
CA GLU A 319 -25.46 27.47 5.01
C GLU A 319 -24.01 27.94 5.11
N ILE A 320 -23.77 29.09 5.72
CA ILE A 320 -22.42 29.59 5.98
C ILE A 320 -21.87 28.87 7.21
N LEU A 321 -20.86 28.02 7.00
CA LEU A 321 -20.17 27.30 8.08
C LEU A 321 -19.20 28.19 8.84
N ALA A 322 -18.55 29.13 8.17
CA ALA A 322 -17.65 30.10 8.76
C ALA A 322 -17.54 31.36 7.91
N GLU A 323 -17.45 32.52 8.57
CA GLU A 323 -17.30 33.83 7.91
C GLU A 323 -15.82 34.13 7.60
N ALA A 324 -15.59 34.96 6.61
CA ALA A 324 -14.27 35.50 6.29
C ALA A 324 -13.62 36.19 7.50
N GLY A 325 -12.31 36.04 7.66
CA GLY A 325 -11.57 36.59 8.81
C GLY A 325 -11.61 35.73 10.07
N THR A 326 -12.31 34.59 10.08
CA THR A 326 -12.35 33.66 11.22
C THR A 326 -11.07 32.80 11.24
N GLU A 327 -10.45 32.68 12.42
CA GLU A 327 -9.37 31.72 12.65
C GLU A 327 -9.95 30.30 12.78
N VAL A 328 -9.43 29.38 11.95
CA VAL A 328 -9.94 28.02 11.87
C VAL A 328 -9.40 27.16 13.03
N THR A 329 -10.27 26.86 13.99
CA THR A 329 -9.98 25.89 15.04
C THR A 329 -9.98 24.45 14.49
N LYS A 330 -9.44 23.49 15.24
CA LYS A 330 -9.44 22.08 14.84
C LYS A 330 -10.85 21.50 14.70
N GLU A 331 -11.78 21.95 15.53
CA GLU A 331 -13.19 21.52 15.49
C GLU A 331 -13.89 22.05 14.25
N LEU A 332 -13.74 23.35 13.99
CA LEU A 332 -14.27 24.00 12.78
C LEU A 332 -13.67 23.36 11.50
N ALA A 333 -12.36 23.11 11.47
CA ALA A 333 -11.70 22.43 10.38
C ALA A 333 -12.26 21.03 10.10
N THR A 334 -12.63 20.30 11.16
CA THR A 334 -13.26 18.98 11.03
C THR A 334 -14.70 19.10 10.49
N SER A 335 -15.46 20.08 10.95
CA SER A 335 -16.81 20.33 10.42
C SER A 335 -16.77 20.71 8.93
N ILE A 336 -15.85 21.58 8.53
CA ILE A 336 -15.66 21.96 7.12
C ILE A 336 -15.25 20.74 6.26
N GLN A 337 -14.35 19.89 6.78
CA GLN A 337 -13.96 18.66 6.08
C GLN A 337 -15.15 17.71 5.88
N ASN A 338 -15.95 17.52 6.95
CA ASN A 338 -17.09 16.60 6.92
C ASN A 338 -18.28 17.14 6.11
N ALA A 339 -18.39 18.45 5.93
CA ALA A 339 -19.36 19.07 5.01
C ALA A 339 -18.96 18.91 3.51
N ALA A 340 -17.91 18.13 3.21
CA ALA A 340 -17.43 17.86 1.86
C ALA A 340 -17.14 19.11 1.01
N VAL A 341 -16.74 20.22 1.67
CA VAL A 341 -16.41 21.46 0.97
C VAL A 341 -15.24 21.23 0.01
N PRO A 342 -15.38 21.55 -1.29
CA PRO A 342 -14.34 21.21 -2.28
C PRO A 342 -13.07 22.06 -2.15
N PHE A 343 -13.19 23.28 -1.67
CA PHE A 343 -12.05 24.17 -1.45
C PHE A 343 -12.34 25.24 -0.40
N VAL A 344 -11.28 25.79 0.16
CA VAL A 344 -11.34 26.90 1.12
C VAL A 344 -10.26 27.92 0.77
N TRP A 345 -10.58 29.22 0.82
CA TRP A 345 -9.61 30.28 0.69
C TRP A 345 -9.05 30.66 2.05
N ILE A 346 -7.73 30.62 2.19
CA ILE A 346 -7.02 31.01 3.41
C ILE A 346 -6.07 32.18 3.13
N GLN A 347 -5.88 32.98 4.16
CA GLN A 347 -4.95 34.09 4.12
C GLN A 347 -3.56 33.63 4.58
N THR A 348 -2.54 33.89 3.77
CA THR A 348 -1.13 33.74 4.14
C THR A 348 -0.46 35.11 4.19
N GLU A 349 0.80 35.16 4.66
CA GLU A 349 1.55 36.41 4.73
C GLU A 349 1.77 37.09 3.37
N GLU A 350 1.85 36.30 2.29
CA GLU A 350 2.16 36.79 0.95
C GLU A 350 0.88 37.04 0.11
N ARG A 351 -0.10 36.15 0.23
CA ARG A 351 -1.33 36.19 -0.60
C ARG A 351 -2.44 35.30 -0.05
N ASN A 352 -3.63 35.43 -0.57
CA ASN A 352 -4.71 34.47 -0.37
C ASN A 352 -4.49 33.28 -1.28
N VAL A 353 -4.63 32.07 -0.73
CA VAL A 353 -4.44 30.81 -1.46
C VAL A 353 -5.65 29.91 -1.35
N LYS A 354 -5.95 29.21 -2.44
CA LYS A 354 -7.06 28.27 -2.53
C LYS A 354 -6.62 26.87 -2.15
N VAL A 355 -7.10 26.35 -1.05
CA VAL A 355 -6.77 25.00 -0.56
C VAL A 355 -7.83 24.01 -1.04
N LEU A 356 -7.44 23.03 -1.85
CA LEU A 356 -8.33 22.00 -2.39
C LEU A 356 -8.47 20.84 -1.42
N SER A 357 -9.69 20.31 -1.30
CA SER A 357 -10.01 19.08 -0.58
C SER A 357 -9.75 17.85 -1.44
N ASN A 358 -9.53 16.70 -0.80
CA ASN A 358 -9.56 15.40 -1.46
C ASN A 358 -10.92 14.69 -1.30
N LEU A 359 -11.93 15.40 -0.80
CA LEU A 359 -13.32 14.94 -0.63
C LEU A 359 -13.48 13.61 0.13
N MET A 360 -12.56 13.33 1.06
CA MET A 360 -12.69 12.21 1.97
C MET A 360 -13.35 12.68 3.26
N VAL A 361 -14.51 12.09 3.61
CA VAL A 361 -15.36 12.49 4.73
C VAL A 361 -15.60 11.35 5.70
N ASP A 362 -16.07 11.66 6.89
CA ASP A 362 -16.55 10.68 7.86
C ASP A 362 -17.98 10.28 7.51
N LEU A 363 -18.22 8.97 7.36
CA LEU A 363 -19.54 8.42 7.03
C LEU A 363 -20.61 8.85 8.05
N THR A 364 -20.25 8.92 9.32
CA THR A 364 -21.18 9.28 10.42
C THR A 364 -21.68 10.72 10.36
N ALA A 365 -21.04 11.59 9.57
CA ALA A 365 -21.49 12.95 9.37
C ALA A 365 -22.68 13.05 8.40
N HIS A 366 -22.87 12.05 7.54
CA HIS A 366 -23.89 12.06 6.48
C HIS A 366 -24.97 11.00 6.65
N VAL A 367 -24.62 9.86 7.26
CA VAL A 367 -25.54 8.72 7.45
C VAL A 367 -25.58 8.32 8.91
N ASP A 368 -26.80 8.22 9.47
CA ASP A 368 -26.99 7.73 10.85
C ASP A 368 -26.82 6.20 10.89
N CYS A 369 -25.60 5.76 11.13
CA CYS A 369 -25.24 4.36 11.13
C CYS A 369 -24.03 4.09 12.04
N ASN A 370 -23.84 2.81 12.41
CA ASN A 370 -22.61 2.36 13.03
C ASN A 370 -21.64 1.90 11.92
N PRO A 371 -20.52 2.59 11.68
CA PRO A 371 -19.61 2.25 10.59
C PRO A 371 -19.03 0.83 10.68
N GLU A 372 -18.80 0.34 11.91
CA GLU A 372 -18.26 -1.02 12.13
C GLU A 372 -19.20 -2.12 11.65
N GLU A 373 -20.53 -1.93 11.81
CA GLU A 373 -21.55 -2.88 11.35
C GLU A 373 -21.66 -2.92 9.81
N LEU A 374 -21.29 -1.81 9.18
CA LEU A 374 -21.23 -1.69 7.73
C LEU A 374 -19.88 -2.14 7.14
N GLY A 375 -18.89 -2.44 8.00
CA GLY A 375 -17.53 -2.80 7.58
C GLY A 375 -16.68 -1.60 7.12
N VAL A 376 -17.14 -0.38 7.38
CA VAL A 376 -16.42 0.87 7.05
C VAL A 376 -15.51 1.23 8.23
N THR A 377 -14.21 1.16 8.03
CA THR A 377 -13.20 1.48 9.06
C THR A 377 -12.40 2.73 8.74
N GLU A 378 -12.59 3.31 7.58
CA GLU A 378 -11.84 4.45 7.04
C GLU A 378 -12.79 5.55 6.57
N LEU A 379 -12.22 6.69 6.20
CA LEU A 379 -13.00 7.77 5.59
C LEU A 379 -13.47 7.35 4.20
N VAL A 380 -14.64 7.83 3.83
CA VAL A 380 -15.31 7.51 2.57
C VAL A 380 -15.17 8.66 1.56
N TYR A 381 -15.15 8.31 0.29
CA TYR A 381 -15.11 9.24 -0.82
C TYR A 381 -16.50 9.82 -1.06
N TYR A 382 -16.66 11.12 -0.79
CA TYR A 382 -17.96 11.80 -0.79
C TYR A 382 -18.72 11.71 -2.13
N PRO A 383 -18.09 11.90 -3.31
CA PRO A 383 -18.85 11.82 -4.56
C PRO A 383 -19.51 10.45 -4.81
N ALA A 384 -18.89 9.36 -4.35
CA ALA A 384 -19.50 8.04 -4.43
C ALA A 384 -20.62 7.86 -3.39
N LEU A 385 -20.46 8.44 -2.19
CA LEU A 385 -21.49 8.45 -1.17
C LEU A 385 -22.71 9.27 -1.61
N GLU A 386 -22.49 10.43 -2.19
CA GLU A 386 -23.54 11.31 -2.71
C GLU A 386 -24.40 10.60 -3.77
N GLN A 387 -23.76 9.90 -4.72
CA GLN A 387 -24.46 9.09 -5.72
C GLN A 387 -25.36 8.03 -5.08
N LEU A 388 -24.86 7.32 -4.05
CA LEU A 388 -25.67 6.33 -3.34
C LEU A 388 -26.83 6.98 -2.56
N MET A 389 -26.62 8.13 -1.95
CA MET A 389 -27.68 8.86 -1.24
C MET A 389 -28.76 9.41 -2.19
N GLU A 390 -28.40 9.76 -3.43
CA GLU A 390 -29.36 10.14 -4.47
C GLU A 390 -30.15 8.95 -5.03
N GLU A 391 -29.51 7.75 -5.11
CA GLU A 391 -30.13 6.55 -5.66
C GLU A 391 -31.06 5.86 -4.65
N TYR A 392 -30.73 5.89 -3.34
CA TYR A 392 -31.45 5.21 -2.27
C TYR A 392 -31.97 6.19 -1.23
N GLU A 393 -33.28 6.49 -1.26
CA GLU A 393 -33.92 7.39 -0.29
C GLU A 393 -34.21 6.72 1.07
N ASP A 394 -34.39 5.37 1.08
CA ASP A 394 -34.63 4.62 2.31
C ASP A 394 -33.33 4.34 3.06
N ALA A 395 -33.31 4.65 4.37
CA ALA A 395 -32.15 4.49 5.22
C ALA A 395 -31.65 3.04 5.35
N ASP A 396 -32.54 2.05 5.29
CA ASP A 396 -32.14 0.65 5.42
C ASP A 396 -31.61 0.10 4.07
N GLU A 397 -32.22 0.50 2.94
CA GLU A 397 -31.72 0.18 1.61
C GLU A 397 -30.36 0.85 1.36
N LEU A 398 -30.18 2.09 1.80
CA LEU A 398 -28.89 2.80 1.74
C LEU A 398 -27.80 2.08 2.53
N LYS A 399 -28.07 1.57 3.73
CA LYS A 399 -27.12 0.80 4.53
C LYS A 399 -26.70 -0.49 3.84
N GLU A 400 -27.62 -1.18 3.18
CA GLU A 400 -27.27 -2.36 2.39
C GLU A 400 -26.48 -2.00 1.12
N ALA A 401 -26.84 -0.93 0.43
CA ALA A 401 -26.11 -0.42 -0.71
C ALA A 401 -24.67 -0.04 -0.33
N ILE A 402 -24.45 0.62 0.81
CA ILE A 402 -23.12 0.94 1.34
C ILE A 402 -22.27 -0.33 1.53
N LYS A 403 -22.84 -1.42 2.06
CA LYS A 403 -22.12 -2.69 2.20
C LYS A 403 -21.69 -3.29 0.85
N HIS A 404 -22.53 -3.17 -0.16
CA HIS A 404 -22.22 -3.69 -1.48
C HIS A 404 -21.20 -2.83 -2.24
N HIS A 405 -21.23 -1.51 -2.04
CA HIS A 405 -20.38 -0.52 -2.72
C HIS A 405 -19.19 -0.03 -1.88
N ILE A 406 -18.76 -0.82 -0.89
CA ILE A 406 -17.67 -0.44 0.01
C ILE A 406 -16.35 -0.14 -0.73
N HIS A 407 -16.12 -0.82 -1.87
CA HIS A 407 -14.93 -0.64 -2.68
C HIS A 407 -14.92 0.67 -3.49
N ASP A 408 -16.10 1.21 -3.76
CA ASP A 408 -16.27 2.49 -4.44
C ASP A 408 -16.18 3.63 -3.42
N LEU A 409 -16.73 3.42 -2.22
CA LEU A 409 -16.68 4.35 -1.10
C LEU A 409 -15.26 4.49 -0.50
N ILE A 410 -14.49 3.40 -0.46
CA ILE A 410 -13.09 3.40 -0.01
C ILE A 410 -12.21 2.95 -1.19
N PRO A 411 -11.94 3.84 -2.15
CA PRO A 411 -11.20 3.49 -3.35
C PRO A 411 -9.77 3.05 -3.01
N LYS A 412 -9.39 1.85 -3.47
CA LYS A 412 -8.00 1.36 -3.37
C LYS A 412 -7.05 2.14 -4.29
N HIS A 413 -7.58 2.71 -5.38
CA HIS A 413 -6.84 3.52 -6.33
C HIS A 413 -6.80 5.01 -5.92
N ILE A 414 -5.98 5.79 -6.59
CA ILE A 414 -5.94 7.25 -6.44
C ILE A 414 -7.17 7.87 -7.12
N THR A 415 -7.71 8.94 -6.55
CA THR A 415 -8.80 9.71 -7.16
C THR A 415 -8.26 10.95 -7.88
N GLU A 416 -9.08 11.58 -8.73
CA GLU A 416 -8.70 12.84 -9.40
C GLU A 416 -8.46 13.95 -8.37
N GLU A 417 -9.31 14.01 -7.33
CA GLU A 417 -9.20 14.99 -6.26
C GLU A 417 -7.93 14.78 -5.42
N ASP A 418 -7.51 13.53 -5.20
CA ASP A 418 -6.20 13.26 -4.57
C ASP A 418 -5.06 13.85 -5.41
N ILE A 419 -5.10 13.69 -6.72
CA ILE A 419 -4.07 14.23 -7.62
C ILE A 419 -4.09 15.77 -7.56
N PHE A 420 -5.26 16.40 -7.68
CA PHE A 420 -5.37 17.87 -7.62
C PHE A 420 -4.97 18.41 -6.24
N ALA A 421 -5.42 17.79 -5.16
CA ALA A 421 -5.02 18.17 -3.81
C ALA A 421 -3.51 17.99 -3.58
N SER A 422 -2.89 16.96 -4.18
CA SER A 422 -1.45 16.72 -4.08
C SER A 422 -0.61 17.79 -4.81
N ILE A 423 -1.04 18.19 -6.00
CA ILE A 423 -0.45 19.31 -6.75
C ILE A 423 -0.58 20.61 -5.95
N ASN A 424 -1.77 20.86 -5.45
CA ASN A 424 -2.08 22.04 -4.65
C ASN A 424 -1.24 22.11 -3.36
N TYR A 425 -1.03 20.99 -2.68
CA TYR A 425 -0.15 20.93 -1.52
C TYR A 425 1.31 21.29 -1.88
N ASN A 426 1.82 20.77 -3.00
CA ASN A 426 3.18 21.10 -3.47
C ASN A 426 3.35 22.60 -3.74
N LEU A 427 2.36 23.23 -4.37
CA LEU A 427 2.36 24.67 -4.64
C LEU A 427 2.40 25.49 -3.35
N HIS A 428 1.69 25.02 -2.32
CA HIS A 428 1.55 25.72 -1.05
C HIS A 428 2.74 25.57 -0.09
N LEU A 429 3.65 24.64 -0.33
CA LEU A 429 4.89 24.55 0.43
C LEU A 429 5.73 25.85 0.38
N GLU A 430 5.60 26.61 -0.69
CA GLU A 430 6.27 27.91 -0.82
C GLU A 430 5.77 28.93 0.21
N TYR A 431 4.48 28.90 0.50
CA TYR A 431 3.80 29.80 1.44
C TYR A 431 3.82 29.29 2.89
N GLY A 432 4.56 28.22 3.17
CA GLY A 432 4.64 27.62 4.51
C GLY A 432 3.42 26.77 4.92
N LEU A 433 2.52 26.48 3.98
CA LEU A 433 1.40 25.58 4.21
C LEU A 433 1.79 24.15 3.89
N GLY A 434 2.16 23.41 4.91
CA GLY A 434 2.63 22.04 4.78
C GLY A 434 4.09 21.88 5.23
N THR A 435 4.53 20.64 5.23
CA THR A 435 5.87 20.25 5.66
C THR A 435 6.47 19.26 4.68
N ASP A 436 7.77 19.31 4.50
CA ASP A 436 8.54 18.27 3.85
C ASP A 436 8.56 16.98 4.68
N ASP A 437 8.92 15.90 4.04
CA ASP A 437 8.92 14.57 4.64
C ASP A 437 10.34 14.04 4.79
N ASP A 438 10.63 13.52 5.98
CA ASP A 438 11.83 12.73 6.22
C ASP A 438 11.61 11.31 5.71
N ILE A 439 12.25 10.99 4.59
CA ILE A 439 12.11 9.69 3.91
C ILE A 439 12.80 8.55 4.66
N ASP A 440 13.75 8.84 5.55
CA ASP A 440 14.50 7.83 6.30
C ASP A 440 13.88 7.52 7.66
N HIS A 441 12.90 8.31 8.08
CA HIS A 441 12.11 8.03 9.27
C HIS A 441 11.37 6.69 9.13
N LEU A 442 11.42 5.80 10.14
CA LEU A 442 10.76 4.48 10.10
C LEU A 442 9.22 4.55 10.02
N GLY A 443 8.63 5.70 10.26
CA GLY A 443 7.22 5.96 9.90
C GLY A 443 6.97 6.02 8.39
N ASN A 444 8.00 6.25 7.58
CA ASN A 444 7.97 6.34 6.13
C ASN A 444 8.64 5.14 5.44
N ARG A 445 9.32 4.31 6.20
CA ARG A 445 9.88 3.04 5.75
C ARG A 445 9.15 1.92 6.47
N ARG A 446 8.63 0.95 5.72
CA ARG A 446 7.89 -0.19 6.27
C ARG A 446 8.59 -1.51 5.98
N ILE A 447 8.25 -2.50 6.73
CA ILE A 447 8.72 -3.87 6.53
C ILE A 447 7.72 -4.61 5.64
N ARG A 448 8.25 -5.24 4.60
CA ARG A 448 7.54 -6.18 3.74
C ARG A 448 8.03 -7.58 4.10
N ALA A 449 7.24 -8.33 4.87
CA ALA A 449 7.60 -9.65 5.33
C ALA A 449 7.26 -10.74 4.31
N VAL A 450 7.56 -11.98 4.63
CA VAL A 450 7.45 -13.13 3.73
C VAL A 450 6.05 -13.29 3.10
N GLY A 451 4.99 -13.11 3.86
CA GLY A 451 3.62 -13.28 3.37
C GLY A 451 3.28 -12.31 2.25
N GLU A 452 3.63 -11.04 2.41
CA GLU A 452 3.41 -10.02 1.37
C GLU A 452 4.30 -10.26 0.14
N LEU A 453 5.54 -10.70 0.34
CA LEU A 453 6.45 -11.05 -0.77
C LEU A 453 5.89 -12.22 -1.59
N LEU A 454 5.36 -13.25 -0.91
CA LEU A 454 4.71 -14.39 -1.55
C LEU A 454 3.42 -13.97 -2.27
N GLN A 455 2.59 -13.14 -1.64
CA GLN A 455 1.36 -12.62 -2.24
C GLN A 455 1.66 -11.88 -3.54
N ASN A 456 2.66 -11.00 -3.56
CA ASN A 456 3.05 -10.26 -4.75
C ASN A 456 3.53 -11.19 -5.87
N GLN A 457 4.31 -12.21 -5.52
CA GLN A 457 4.80 -13.17 -6.50
C GLN A 457 3.69 -14.08 -7.03
N TYR A 458 2.78 -14.51 -6.15
CA TYR A 458 1.60 -15.30 -6.54
C TYR A 458 0.69 -14.47 -7.46
N ARG A 459 0.47 -13.19 -7.17
CA ARG A 459 -0.29 -12.26 -8.01
C ARG A 459 0.32 -12.11 -9.42
N ILE A 460 1.63 -12.05 -9.54
CA ILE A 460 2.32 -12.04 -10.85
C ILE A 460 2.00 -13.32 -11.64
N GLY A 461 2.07 -14.46 -10.98
CA GLY A 461 1.71 -15.75 -11.58
C GLY A 461 0.26 -15.79 -12.04
N MET A 462 -0.66 -15.30 -11.21
CA MET A 462 -2.09 -15.25 -11.48
C MET A 462 -2.45 -14.27 -12.61
N SER A 463 -1.80 -13.12 -12.69
CA SER A 463 -1.98 -12.18 -13.82
C SER A 463 -1.56 -12.79 -15.17
N ARG A 464 -0.48 -13.58 -15.16
CA ARG A 464 -0.07 -14.33 -16.35
C ARG A 464 -1.09 -15.42 -16.73
N LEU A 465 -1.66 -16.09 -15.71
CA LEU A 465 -2.72 -17.08 -15.89
C LEU A 465 -3.99 -16.41 -16.44
N GLU A 466 -4.43 -15.30 -15.89
CA GLU A 466 -5.60 -14.54 -16.35
C GLU A 466 -5.52 -14.24 -17.85
N ARG A 467 -4.36 -13.75 -18.32
CA ARG A 467 -4.16 -13.47 -19.74
C ARG A 467 -4.32 -14.70 -20.62
N VAL A 468 -3.79 -15.84 -20.20
CA VAL A 468 -3.91 -17.12 -20.93
C VAL A 468 -5.36 -17.63 -20.92
N VAL A 469 -6.05 -17.51 -19.78
CA VAL A 469 -7.46 -17.90 -19.66
C VAL A 469 -8.32 -17.06 -20.59
N ARG A 470 -8.16 -15.74 -20.59
CA ARG A 470 -8.91 -14.83 -21.46
C ARG A 470 -8.68 -15.12 -22.94
N GLU A 471 -7.44 -15.40 -23.34
CA GLU A 471 -7.11 -15.81 -24.70
C GLU A 471 -7.79 -17.13 -25.08
N ARG A 472 -7.77 -18.14 -24.19
CA ARG A 472 -8.42 -19.43 -24.44
C ARG A 472 -9.94 -19.32 -24.50
N MET A 473 -10.56 -18.53 -23.62
CA MET A 473 -12.00 -18.27 -23.67
C MET A 473 -12.44 -17.68 -25.01
N THR A 474 -11.60 -16.84 -25.60
CA THR A 474 -11.88 -16.20 -26.89
C THR A 474 -11.69 -17.13 -28.08
N THR A 475 -10.76 -18.10 -27.99
CA THR A 475 -10.37 -18.96 -29.12
C THR A 475 -11.06 -20.31 -29.15
N GLN A 476 -11.59 -20.80 -28.02
CA GLN A 476 -12.26 -22.10 -27.91
C GLN A 476 -13.77 -21.99 -28.11
N ASP A 477 -14.37 -23.09 -28.52
CA ASP A 477 -15.82 -23.18 -28.72
C ASP A 477 -16.56 -23.13 -27.39
N PRO A 478 -17.51 -22.19 -27.18
CA PRO A 478 -18.22 -22.00 -25.91
C PRO A 478 -18.96 -23.24 -25.39
N GLU A 479 -19.47 -24.12 -26.25
CA GLU A 479 -20.27 -25.30 -25.86
C GLU A 479 -19.43 -26.42 -25.21
N GLY A 480 -18.14 -26.53 -25.56
CA GLY A 480 -17.25 -27.60 -25.08
C GLY A 480 -16.30 -27.18 -23.93
N ILE A 481 -16.35 -25.94 -23.49
CA ILE A 481 -15.38 -25.40 -22.49
C ILE A 481 -15.64 -25.97 -21.10
N SER A 482 -14.55 -26.43 -20.47
CA SER A 482 -14.53 -26.76 -19.05
C SER A 482 -13.51 -25.88 -18.29
N PRO A 483 -13.73 -25.58 -17.00
CA PRO A 483 -12.75 -24.84 -16.20
C PRO A 483 -11.34 -25.44 -16.25
N GLN A 484 -11.24 -26.76 -16.29
CA GLN A 484 -9.95 -27.48 -16.35
C GLN A 484 -9.19 -27.24 -17.66
N SER A 485 -9.91 -27.11 -18.80
CA SER A 485 -9.27 -26.83 -20.10
C SER A 485 -8.76 -25.40 -20.22
N LEU A 486 -9.39 -24.47 -19.51
CA LEU A 486 -9.04 -23.06 -19.52
C LEU A 486 -7.80 -22.76 -18.67
N ILE A 487 -7.70 -23.36 -17.50
CA ILE A 487 -6.68 -23.01 -16.50
C ILE A 487 -5.37 -23.75 -16.80
N ASN A 488 -4.31 -22.98 -16.95
CA ASN A 488 -2.94 -23.49 -17.03
C ASN A 488 -2.14 -23.04 -15.81
N ILE A 489 -1.81 -23.97 -14.93
CA ILE A 489 -1.13 -23.71 -13.65
C ILE A 489 0.37 -23.36 -13.81
N LYS A 490 1.00 -23.64 -14.97
CA LYS A 490 2.43 -23.45 -15.17
C LYS A 490 2.95 -22.05 -14.86
N PRO A 491 2.27 -20.95 -15.22
CA PRO A 491 2.72 -19.60 -14.88
C PRO A 491 2.78 -19.33 -13.37
N VAL A 492 1.84 -19.88 -12.61
CA VAL A 492 1.78 -19.71 -11.15
C VAL A 492 2.89 -20.50 -10.48
N THR A 493 3.01 -21.78 -10.80
CA THR A 493 4.07 -22.64 -10.25
C THR A 493 5.47 -22.15 -10.63
N ALA A 494 5.64 -21.61 -11.83
CA ALA A 494 6.91 -21.01 -12.26
C ALA A 494 7.24 -19.76 -11.44
N ALA A 495 6.27 -18.88 -11.20
CA ALA A 495 6.47 -17.67 -10.41
C ALA A 495 6.88 -17.99 -8.96
N VAL A 496 6.23 -18.96 -8.32
CA VAL A 496 6.59 -19.42 -6.96
C VAL A 496 7.99 -20.04 -6.93
N LYS A 497 8.32 -20.91 -7.89
CA LYS A 497 9.66 -21.52 -8.00
C LYS A 497 10.75 -20.48 -8.26
N GLU A 498 10.49 -19.48 -9.09
CA GLU A 498 11.41 -18.37 -9.37
C GLU A 498 11.70 -17.58 -8.08
N PHE A 499 10.68 -17.30 -7.28
CA PHE A 499 10.85 -16.58 -6.02
C PHE A 499 11.74 -17.34 -5.03
N PHE A 500 11.40 -18.59 -4.70
CA PHE A 500 12.17 -19.37 -3.75
C PHE A 500 13.58 -19.73 -4.23
N GLY A 501 13.76 -19.92 -5.54
CA GLY A 501 15.03 -20.31 -6.13
C GLY A 501 16.00 -19.18 -6.45
N SER A 502 15.47 -18.06 -6.95
CA SER A 502 16.30 -17.00 -7.58
C SER A 502 16.16 -15.62 -6.94
N SER A 503 15.17 -15.40 -6.05
CA SER A 503 15.02 -14.09 -5.41
C SER A 503 16.20 -13.77 -4.50
N GLN A 504 16.66 -12.52 -4.53
CA GLN A 504 17.69 -12.01 -3.63
C GLN A 504 17.28 -12.10 -2.15
N LEU A 505 15.99 -12.12 -1.85
CA LEU A 505 15.44 -12.22 -0.50
C LEU A 505 15.29 -13.66 -0.01
N SER A 506 15.31 -14.64 -0.90
CA SER A 506 15.34 -16.05 -0.57
C SER A 506 16.79 -16.51 -0.43
N GLN A 507 17.26 -16.69 0.80
CA GLN A 507 18.66 -16.98 1.10
C GLN A 507 18.80 -18.34 1.75
N PHE A 508 19.93 -19.02 1.52
CA PHE A 508 20.30 -20.18 2.32
C PHE A 508 20.45 -19.77 3.78
N MET A 509 19.88 -20.53 4.69
CA MET A 509 19.97 -20.24 6.09
C MET A 509 21.42 -20.40 6.59
N ASP A 510 21.88 -19.43 7.37
CA ASP A 510 23.13 -19.55 8.11
C ASP A 510 22.92 -20.51 9.27
N GLN A 511 23.57 -21.68 9.22
CA GLN A 511 23.42 -22.77 10.19
C GLN A 511 24.68 -23.02 11.02
N ASN A 512 25.57 -22.04 11.13
CA ASN A 512 26.80 -22.19 11.93
C ASN A 512 26.51 -22.40 13.42
N ASN A 513 25.53 -21.66 13.95
CA ASN A 513 25.09 -21.80 15.35
C ASN A 513 23.61 -21.32 15.47
N PRO A 514 22.91 -21.66 16.57
CA PRO A 514 21.51 -21.27 16.76
C PRO A 514 21.28 -19.77 16.79
N LEU A 515 22.23 -18.97 17.26
CA LEU A 515 22.14 -17.50 17.25
C LEU A 515 22.24 -16.94 15.83
N GLY A 516 23.12 -17.50 14.99
CA GLY A 516 23.22 -17.18 13.58
C GLY A 516 21.92 -17.44 12.81
N GLU A 517 21.26 -18.56 13.08
CA GLU A 517 19.94 -18.89 12.53
C GLU A 517 18.88 -17.86 12.95
N LEU A 518 18.83 -17.51 14.23
CA LEU A 518 17.87 -16.56 14.76
C LEU A 518 18.06 -15.16 14.16
N THR A 519 19.29 -14.67 14.11
CA THR A 519 19.60 -13.35 13.54
C THR A 519 19.32 -13.30 12.05
N HIS A 520 19.55 -14.38 11.31
CA HIS A 520 19.21 -14.46 9.90
C HIS A 520 17.69 -14.35 9.66
N LYS A 521 16.88 -15.00 10.48
CA LYS A 521 15.39 -14.92 10.41
C LYS A 521 14.85 -13.53 10.75
N ARG A 522 15.59 -12.76 11.53
CA ARG A 522 15.23 -11.39 11.95
C ARG A 522 15.87 -10.28 11.09
N ARG A 523 16.59 -10.65 10.06
CA ARG A 523 17.28 -9.70 9.17
C ARG A 523 16.31 -8.86 8.36
N LEU A 524 16.67 -7.58 8.18
CA LEU A 524 15.96 -6.62 7.37
C LEU A 524 16.87 -6.16 6.24
N SER A 525 16.43 -6.34 4.99
CA SER A 525 17.19 -5.93 3.81
C SER A 525 16.51 -4.78 3.09
N ALA A 526 17.22 -3.70 2.82
CA ALA A 526 16.73 -2.62 1.96
C ALA A 526 16.87 -2.94 0.46
N LEU A 527 17.53 -4.05 0.12
CA LEU A 527 17.77 -4.50 -1.25
C LEU A 527 16.61 -5.34 -1.80
N GLY A 528 16.65 -5.67 -3.07
CA GLY A 528 15.69 -6.55 -3.73
C GLY A 528 14.65 -5.84 -4.59
N PRO A 529 13.68 -6.55 -5.14
CA PRO A 529 12.66 -5.99 -6.03
C PRO A 529 11.84 -4.89 -5.35
N GLY A 530 11.76 -3.72 -5.96
CA GLY A 530 11.09 -2.55 -5.38
C GLY A 530 11.85 -1.86 -4.26
N GLY A 531 13.06 -2.33 -3.92
CA GLY A 531 13.95 -1.73 -2.93
C GLY A 531 15.07 -0.90 -3.55
N LEU A 532 16.12 -0.66 -2.76
CA LEU A 532 17.29 0.12 -3.17
C LEU A 532 18.31 -0.74 -3.93
N SER A 533 19.11 -0.09 -4.75
CA SER A 533 20.31 -0.68 -5.36
C SER A 533 21.54 -0.22 -4.59
N ARG A 534 22.52 -1.09 -4.41
CA ARG A 534 23.78 -0.79 -3.69
C ARG A 534 24.47 0.47 -4.21
N ASP A 535 24.55 0.60 -5.53
CA ASP A 535 25.29 1.68 -6.20
C ASP A 535 24.56 3.03 -6.14
N ARG A 536 23.23 3.00 -5.95
CA ARG A 536 22.38 4.20 -5.89
C ARG A 536 22.03 4.62 -4.47
N ALA A 537 22.34 3.81 -3.47
CA ALA A 537 22.08 4.13 -2.07
C ALA A 537 23.12 5.14 -1.57
N GLY A 538 22.68 6.35 -1.24
CA GLY A 538 23.50 7.39 -0.64
C GLY A 538 23.89 7.08 0.80
N PHE A 539 24.65 7.98 1.43
CA PHE A 539 25.05 7.85 2.83
C PHE A 539 23.85 7.97 3.77
N GLU A 540 22.90 8.86 3.47
CA GLU A 540 21.72 9.15 4.31
C GLU A 540 20.91 7.90 4.63
N VAL A 541 20.67 7.06 3.61
CA VAL A 541 19.91 5.80 3.76
C VAL A 541 20.65 4.75 4.60
N ARG A 542 21.98 4.84 4.68
CA ARG A 542 22.86 3.90 5.39
C ARG A 542 23.09 4.29 6.83
N ASP A 543 22.83 5.54 7.18
CA ASP A 543 23.02 6.08 8.52
C ASP A 543 21.94 5.58 9.49
N VAL A 544 22.24 5.67 10.78
CA VAL A 544 21.30 5.38 11.85
C VAL A 544 20.45 6.62 12.10
N HIS A 545 19.14 6.46 11.87
CA HIS A 545 18.16 7.51 12.15
C HIS A 545 17.67 7.44 13.61
N TYR A 546 17.25 8.55 14.19
CA TYR A 546 16.70 8.59 15.56
C TYR A 546 15.50 7.65 15.77
N SER A 547 14.68 7.45 14.73
CA SER A 547 13.53 6.51 14.77
C SER A 547 13.93 5.05 14.89
N HIS A 548 15.22 4.70 14.72
CA HIS A 548 15.72 3.34 14.90
C HIS A 548 15.72 2.90 16.37
N TYR A 549 15.68 3.87 17.30
CA TYR A 549 15.71 3.58 18.74
C TYR A 549 14.56 2.65 19.14
N GLY A 550 14.91 1.53 19.78
CA GLY A 550 13.96 0.51 20.19
C GLY A 550 13.35 -0.34 19.06
N ARG A 551 13.82 -0.17 17.81
CA ARG A 551 13.25 -0.87 16.63
C ARG A 551 14.28 -1.58 15.78
N MET A 552 15.37 -0.91 15.43
CA MET A 552 16.43 -1.44 14.56
C MET A 552 17.78 -1.32 15.24
N CYS A 553 18.57 -2.39 15.25
CA CYS A 553 19.87 -2.39 15.89
C CYS A 553 20.82 -1.40 15.18
N PRO A 554 21.45 -0.45 15.90
CA PRO A 554 22.35 0.52 15.28
C PRO A 554 23.73 -0.04 14.97
N VAL A 555 24.06 -1.24 15.45
CA VAL A 555 25.40 -1.83 15.39
C VAL A 555 25.47 -3.01 14.44
N GLU A 556 24.45 -3.86 14.42
CA GLU A 556 24.44 -5.09 13.61
C GLU A 556 24.18 -4.77 12.13
N THR A 557 25.23 -4.62 11.36
CA THR A 557 25.21 -4.41 9.90
C THR A 557 26.50 -4.98 9.31
N PRO A 558 26.50 -5.52 8.07
CA PRO A 558 27.72 -6.00 7.44
C PRO A 558 28.69 -4.86 7.10
N GLU A 559 29.96 -5.18 7.04
CA GLU A 559 30.99 -4.30 6.47
C GLU A 559 30.96 -4.33 4.94
N GLY A 560 31.37 -3.22 4.30
CA GLY A 560 31.50 -3.12 2.86
C GLY A 560 30.28 -2.54 2.16
N PRO A 561 29.97 -2.96 0.91
CA PRO A 561 28.96 -2.33 0.05
C PRO A 561 27.54 -2.37 0.61
N ASN A 562 27.26 -3.29 1.52
CA ASN A 562 25.93 -3.49 2.11
C ASN A 562 25.76 -2.79 3.48
N ILE A 563 26.74 -2.02 3.93
CA ILE A 563 26.65 -1.31 5.20
C ILE A 563 25.40 -0.43 5.27
N GLY A 564 24.65 -0.51 6.36
CA GLY A 564 23.41 0.25 6.56
C GLY A 564 22.21 -0.19 5.67
N LEU A 565 22.41 -1.09 4.70
CA LEU A 565 21.34 -1.61 3.84
C LEU A 565 20.78 -2.95 4.34
N ILE A 566 21.57 -3.66 5.12
CA ILE A 566 21.16 -4.91 5.77
C ILE A 566 21.31 -4.71 7.28
N ASN A 567 20.20 -4.82 7.99
CA ASN A 567 20.08 -4.55 9.43
C ASN A 567 19.32 -5.67 10.14
N SER A 568 19.22 -5.58 11.46
CA SER A 568 18.44 -6.50 12.30
C SER A 568 17.54 -5.77 13.28
#